data_d26583e8e5c60a41f670359ba1b51af8
#
_entry.id   d26583e8e5c60a41f670359ba1b51af8
#
_cell.length_a   1.000
_cell.length_b   1.000
_cell.length_c   1.000
_cell.angle_alpha   90.00
_cell.angle_beta   90.00
_cell.angle_gamma   90.00
#
_symmetry.space_group_name_H-M   'P 1'
#
loop_
_entity.id
_entity.type
_entity.pdbx_description
1 polymer ?
#
loop_
_entity_poly.entity_id
_entity_poly.type
_entity_poly.pdbx_seq_one_letter_code
_entity_poly.pdbx_strand_id
1 'polypeptide(L)'
;MEKIDNALVTPTSGKIENIEEEYVRIGTTLFRIINQPMMNGSFRKMRVEWKMSVFRLDHGKDEAALIPKYDGFCTMPSHTDYQLNVNNFYNLYEPITHIPKEGEFNHIQSLIEHIFGEQYKLGMDYLQLLYLCLLYTSPS
;
A
#
# COMPACT_ATOMS: atom_id res chain seq x y z
N MET A 1 29.15 32.43 27.49
CA MET A 1 28.01 33.11 26.85
C MET A 1 28.03 32.71 25.39
N GLU A 2 27.49 31.52 25.09
CA GLU A 2 27.51 30.90 23.76
C GLU A 2 26.27 31.32 22.99
N LYS A 3 26.47 31.88 21.81
CA LYS A 3 25.42 32.27 20.89
C LYS A 3 24.88 31.02 20.22
N ILE A 4 23.62 30.74 20.45
CA ILE A 4 22.86 29.74 19.69
C ILE A 4 22.50 30.39 18.36
N ASP A 5 23.21 30.01 17.30
CA ASP A 5 22.87 30.36 15.93
C ASP A 5 21.63 29.56 15.53
N ASN A 6 20.50 30.26 15.51
CA ASN A 6 19.23 29.77 15.00
C ASN A 6 19.32 29.73 13.46
N ALA A 7 19.87 28.66 12.89
CA ALA A 7 19.83 28.42 11.47
C ALA A 7 18.38 28.20 11.05
N LEU A 8 17.80 29.22 10.41
CA LEU A 8 16.53 29.15 9.72
C LEU A 8 16.65 28.08 8.63
N VAL A 9 16.07 26.90 8.88
CA VAL A 9 15.93 25.87 7.85
C VAL A 9 14.89 26.40 6.84
N THR A 10 15.37 27.04 5.79
CA THR A 10 14.55 27.32 4.61
C THR A 10 14.12 25.96 4.03
N PRO A 11 12.82 25.71 3.79
CA PRO A 11 12.41 24.53 3.06
C PRO A 11 12.99 24.61 1.66
N THR A 12 14.01 23.80 1.40
CA THR A 12 14.56 23.61 0.07
C THR A 12 13.42 23.12 -0.81
N SER A 13 13.09 23.90 -1.83
CA SER A 13 12.18 23.54 -2.92
C SER A 13 12.72 22.26 -3.58
N GLY A 14 12.39 21.11 -2.99
CA GLY A 14 12.61 19.81 -3.59
C GLY A 14 11.72 19.73 -4.82
N LYS A 15 12.33 19.70 -6.01
CA LYS A 15 11.68 19.30 -7.25
C LYS A 15 10.92 18.01 -6.96
N ILE A 16 9.61 18.03 -7.12
CA ILE A 16 8.77 16.84 -6.94
C ILE A 16 9.08 15.93 -8.11
N GLU A 17 9.94 14.95 -7.87
CA GLU A 17 10.36 13.99 -8.89
C GLU A 17 9.29 12.96 -9.19
N ASN A 18 8.19 12.84 -8.38
CA ASN A 18 7.18 11.78 -8.54
C ASN A 18 5.77 12.24 -8.14
N ILE A 19 5.18 13.18 -8.90
CA ILE A 19 3.76 13.57 -8.72
C ILE A 19 2.83 12.34 -8.82
N GLU A 20 3.14 11.40 -9.70
CA GLU A 20 2.39 10.16 -9.91
C GLU A 20 2.36 9.24 -8.68
N GLU A 21 3.40 9.31 -7.82
CA GLU A 21 3.46 8.53 -6.58
C GLU A 21 2.80 9.24 -5.40
N GLU A 22 2.78 10.58 -5.43
CA GLU A 22 2.30 11.40 -4.32
C GLU A 22 0.83 11.79 -4.45
N TYR A 23 0.29 11.85 -5.66
CA TYR A 23 -1.09 12.26 -5.92
C TYR A 23 -1.83 11.27 -6.80
N VAL A 24 -3.13 11.11 -6.55
CA VAL A 24 -4.03 10.29 -7.36
C VAL A 24 -5.40 10.94 -7.43
N ARG A 25 -6.02 10.93 -8.61
CA ARG A 25 -7.38 11.42 -8.80
C ARG A 25 -8.34 10.25 -9.00
N ILE A 26 -9.35 10.17 -8.14
CA ILE A 26 -10.39 9.16 -8.23
C ILE A 26 -11.69 9.86 -8.60
N GLY A 27 -12.17 9.61 -9.82
CA GLY A 27 -13.28 10.37 -10.37
C GLY A 27 -12.99 11.88 -10.37
N THR A 28 -13.73 12.64 -9.58
CA THR A 28 -13.57 14.08 -9.42
C THR A 28 -12.73 14.52 -8.24
N THR A 29 -12.40 13.59 -7.32
CA THR A 29 -11.70 13.88 -6.08
C THR A 29 -10.21 13.63 -6.22
N LEU A 30 -9.40 14.59 -5.78
CA LEU A 30 -7.95 14.47 -5.67
C LEU A 30 -7.58 13.96 -4.29
N PHE A 31 -6.68 12.98 -4.23
CA PHE A 31 -6.07 12.47 -3.00
C PHE A 31 -4.56 12.69 -3.02
N ARG A 32 -4.02 13.08 -1.87
CA ARG A 32 -2.59 13.06 -1.61
C ARG A 32 -2.24 11.82 -0.81
N ILE A 33 -1.21 11.10 -1.25
CA ILE A 33 -0.68 9.93 -0.56
C ILE A 33 0.40 10.40 0.40
N ILE A 34 0.18 10.22 1.68
CA ILE A 34 1.13 10.61 2.74
C ILE A 34 1.57 9.39 3.54
N ASN A 35 2.79 9.45 4.06
CA ASN A 35 3.32 8.45 4.98
C ASN A 35 3.10 8.91 6.42
N GLN A 36 2.06 8.38 7.06
CA GLN A 36 1.76 8.68 8.46
C GLN A 36 2.70 7.88 9.38
N PRO A 37 3.41 8.54 10.30
CA PRO A 37 4.22 7.84 11.28
C PRO A 37 3.32 7.11 12.30
N MET A 38 3.70 5.88 12.65
CA MET A 38 3.02 5.04 13.63
C MET A 38 3.83 5.00 14.93
N MET A 39 3.17 4.69 16.06
CA MET A 39 3.81 4.62 17.39
C MET A 39 4.95 3.60 17.48
N ASN A 40 4.94 2.57 16.63
CA ASN A 40 5.99 1.55 16.56
C ASN A 40 7.19 1.95 15.67
N GLY A 41 7.24 3.20 15.20
CA GLY A 41 8.31 3.71 14.32
C GLY A 41 8.15 3.31 12.84
N SER A 42 7.13 2.55 12.48
CA SER A 42 6.80 2.28 11.08
C SER A 42 6.00 3.43 10.45
N PHE A 43 5.84 3.40 9.13
CA PHE A 43 5.01 4.35 8.39
C PHE A 43 3.85 3.61 7.72
N ARG A 44 2.70 4.26 7.70
CA ARG A 44 1.52 3.76 6.99
C ARG A 44 1.16 4.73 5.87
N LYS A 45 0.98 4.21 4.67
CA LYS A 45 0.45 5.00 3.56
C LYS A 45 -1.00 5.37 3.83
N MET A 46 -1.32 6.66 3.75
CA MET A 46 -2.66 7.19 3.95
C MET A 46 -3.01 8.11 2.80
N ARG A 47 -4.26 8.03 2.35
CA ARG A 47 -4.82 8.89 1.30
C ARG A 47 -5.64 9.97 1.97
N VAL A 48 -5.25 11.22 1.75
CA VAL A 48 -5.93 12.39 2.29
C VAL A 48 -6.57 13.14 1.14
N GLU A 49 -7.84 13.46 1.26
CA GLU A 49 -8.52 14.28 0.28
C GLU A 49 -7.83 15.64 0.16
N TRP A 50 -7.53 16.04 -1.08
CA TRP A 50 -6.76 17.25 -1.37
C TRP A 50 -7.52 18.15 -2.34
N LYS A 51 -7.42 19.45 -2.15
CA LYS A 51 -8.08 20.40 -3.06
C LYS A 51 -7.22 20.64 -4.30
N MET A 52 -7.81 20.49 -5.48
CA MET A 52 -7.14 20.78 -6.75
C MET A 52 -6.63 22.23 -6.84
N SER A 53 -7.31 23.17 -6.19
CA SER A 53 -6.87 24.58 -6.13
C SER A 53 -5.55 24.74 -5.38
N VAL A 54 -5.39 24.01 -4.26
CA VAL A 54 -4.14 24.00 -3.48
C VAL A 54 -3.03 23.34 -4.28
N PHE A 55 -3.30 22.17 -4.89
CA PHE A 55 -2.34 21.51 -5.76
C PHE A 55 -1.81 22.45 -6.87
N ARG A 56 -2.72 23.16 -7.55
CA ARG A 56 -2.34 24.09 -8.63
C ARG A 56 -1.54 25.30 -8.14
N LEU A 57 -1.77 25.71 -6.89
CA LEU A 57 -0.99 26.79 -6.25
C LEU A 57 0.44 26.33 -5.96
N ASP A 58 0.59 25.08 -5.50
CA ASP A 58 1.88 24.53 -5.08
C ASP A 58 2.73 24.08 -6.29
N HIS A 59 2.10 23.48 -7.32
CA HIS A 59 2.79 22.82 -8.43
C HIS A 59 2.53 23.43 -9.82
N GLY A 60 1.51 24.25 -9.96
CA GLY A 60 1.10 24.81 -11.26
C GLY A 60 -0.02 24.04 -11.95
N LYS A 61 -0.51 24.62 -13.06
CA LYS A 61 -1.64 24.01 -13.80
C LYS A 61 -1.22 22.84 -14.67
N ASP A 62 -0.03 22.90 -15.24
CA ASP A 62 0.46 21.90 -16.19
C ASP A 62 0.74 20.56 -15.51
N GLU A 63 1.24 20.60 -14.28
CA GLU A 63 1.49 19.44 -13.44
C GLU A 63 0.23 18.64 -13.10
N ALA A 64 -0.94 19.29 -13.11
CA ALA A 64 -2.21 18.59 -12.87
C ALA A 64 -2.58 17.57 -13.97
N ALA A 65 -1.97 17.66 -15.14
CA ALA A 65 -2.17 16.70 -16.23
C ALA A 65 -1.44 15.37 -15.97
N LEU A 66 -0.36 15.40 -15.19
CA LEU A 66 0.46 14.22 -14.85
C LEU A 66 -0.18 13.35 -13.76
N ILE A 67 -1.17 13.87 -13.03
CA ILE A 67 -1.83 13.11 -11.95
C ILE A 67 -2.55 11.90 -12.54
N PRO A 68 -2.25 10.66 -12.07
CA PRO A 68 -2.96 9.45 -12.46
C PRO A 68 -4.44 9.54 -12.13
N LYS A 69 -5.29 9.05 -13.04
CA LYS A 69 -6.75 9.15 -12.95
C LYS A 69 -7.36 7.76 -12.98
N TYR A 70 -8.30 7.54 -12.05
CA TYR A 70 -9.05 6.29 -11.96
C TYR A 70 -10.54 6.59 -11.80
N ASP A 71 -11.39 5.67 -12.21
CA ASP A 71 -12.84 5.82 -12.14
C ASP A 71 -13.38 5.59 -10.73
N GLY A 72 -12.69 4.78 -9.94
CA GLY A 72 -13.09 4.45 -8.57
C GLY A 72 -12.01 3.65 -7.84
N PHE A 73 -12.38 3.15 -6.67
CA PHE A 73 -11.58 2.22 -5.89
C PHE A 73 -12.06 0.78 -6.10
N CYS A 74 -11.15 -0.17 -6.04
CA CYS A 74 -11.44 -1.60 -5.90
C CYS A 74 -10.54 -2.23 -4.84
N THR A 75 -10.87 -3.46 -4.43
CA THR A 75 -10.00 -4.28 -3.57
C THR A 75 -9.86 -5.63 -4.22
N MET A 76 -8.77 -5.82 -4.95
CA MET A 76 -8.43 -7.07 -5.64
C MET A 76 -7.20 -7.67 -4.97
N PRO A 77 -7.40 -8.60 -4.02
CA PRO A 77 -6.29 -9.23 -3.31
C PRO A 77 -5.55 -10.19 -4.23
N SER A 78 -4.25 -9.96 -4.41
CA SER A 78 -3.34 -10.87 -5.09
C SER A 78 -1.93 -10.67 -4.56
N HIS A 79 -1.26 -11.76 -4.20
CA HIS A 79 0.15 -11.73 -3.79
C HIS A 79 1.08 -12.00 -4.94
N THR A 80 0.61 -12.75 -5.95
CA THR A 80 1.45 -13.26 -7.05
C THR A 80 1.40 -12.37 -8.28
N ASP A 81 0.27 -11.70 -8.50
CA ASP A 81 0.03 -10.82 -9.64
C ASP A 81 -0.70 -9.55 -9.17
N TYR A 82 0.00 -8.78 -8.34
CA TYR A 82 -0.55 -7.51 -7.85
C TYR A 82 -0.55 -6.45 -8.95
N GLN A 83 -1.70 -5.83 -9.16
CA GLN A 83 -1.88 -4.69 -10.04
C GLN A 83 -2.49 -3.52 -9.28
N LEU A 84 -1.85 -2.36 -9.36
CA LEU A 84 -2.38 -1.12 -8.77
C LEU A 84 -3.58 -0.60 -9.57
N ASN A 85 -3.54 -0.76 -10.89
CA ASN A 85 -4.61 -0.40 -11.82
C ASN A 85 -5.32 -1.64 -12.29
N VAL A 86 -6.58 -1.80 -11.94
CA VAL A 86 -7.44 -2.90 -12.38
C VAL A 86 -8.62 -2.32 -13.16
N ASN A 87 -8.59 -2.44 -14.48
CA ASN A 87 -9.64 -1.90 -15.36
C ASN A 87 -9.99 -0.43 -15.06
N ASN A 88 -8.98 0.41 -14.91
CA ASN A 88 -9.10 1.82 -14.54
C ASN A 88 -9.61 2.10 -13.10
N PHE A 89 -9.62 1.09 -12.22
CA PHE A 89 -9.87 1.26 -10.79
C PHE A 89 -8.57 1.20 -10.00
N TYR A 90 -8.46 2.07 -9.00
CA TYR A 90 -7.32 2.09 -8.08
C TYR A 90 -7.47 0.97 -7.05
N ASN A 91 -6.52 0.04 -7.01
CA ASN A 91 -6.56 -1.08 -6.08
C ASN A 91 -6.07 -0.66 -4.69
N LEU A 92 -6.96 -0.77 -3.70
CA LEU A 92 -6.66 -0.47 -2.29
C LEU A 92 -5.92 -1.59 -1.56
N TYR A 93 -5.85 -2.79 -2.18
CA TYR A 93 -5.15 -3.91 -1.58
C TYR A 93 -3.65 -3.62 -1.49
N GLU A 94 -3.07 -3.87 -0.33
CA GLU A 94 -1.63 -3.82 -0.11
C GLU A 94 -1.09 -5.25 -0.06
N PRO A 95 -0.24 -5.65 -1.02
CA PRO A 95 0.30 -7.02 -1.05
C PRO A 95 1.19 -7.27 0.16
N ILE A 96 1.23 -8.53 0.60
CA ILE A 96 2.12 -8.95 1.66
C ILE A 96 3.57 -8.80 1.17
N THR A 97 4.39 -8.12 1.95
CA THR A 97 5.77 -7.76 1.57
C THR A 97 6.79 -8.88 1.79
N HIS A 98 6.39 -10.00 2.43
CA HIS A 98 7.31 -11.10 2.65
C HIS A 98 7.62 -11.85 1.34
N ILE A 99 8.86 -12.27 1.22
CA ILE A 99 9.30 -13.12 0.11
C ILE A 99 9.36 -14.55 0.64
N PRO A 100 8.55 -15.48 0.10
CA PRO A 100 8.61 -16.88 0.50
C PRO A 100 10.02 -17.44 0.27
N LYS A 101 10.52 -18.16 1.26
CA LYS A 101 11.81 -18.87 1.17
C LYS A 101 11.59 -20.32 1.53
N GLU A 102 12.26 -21.19 0.80
CA GLU A 102 12.35 -22.61 1.17
C GLU A 102 13.11 -22.73 2.49
N GLY A 103 12.59 -23.56 3.41
CA GLY A 103 13.17 -23.75 4.72
C GLY A 103 12.40 -24.78 5.54
N GLU A 104 13.00 -25.19 6.65
CA GLU A 104 12.36 -26.08 7.61
C GLU A 104 11.36 -25.31 8.48
N PHE A 105 10.18 -25.89 8.69
CA PHE A 105 9.11 -25.32 9.50
C PHE A 105 8.53 -26.33 10.50
N ASN A 106 9.39 -27.14 11.10
CA ASN A 106 9.05 -28.29 11.93
C ASN A 106 8.03 -28.00 13.04
N HIS A 107 8.11 -26.82 13.69
CA HIS A 107 7.15 -26.45 14.75
C HIS A 107 5.76 -26.16 14.19
N ILE A 108 5.68 -25.47 13.05
CA ILE A 108 4.40 -25.17 12.39
C ILE A 108 3.83 -26.46 11.79
N GLN A 109 4.68 -27.31 11.21
CA GLN A 109 4.29 -28.61 10.68
C GLN A 109 3.67 -29.46 11.77
N SER A 110 4.34 -29.61 12.93
CA SER A 110 3.83 -30.37 14.07
C SER A 110 2.48 -29.84 14.58
N LEU A 111 2.29 -28.50 14.56
CA LEU A 111 1.02 -27.91 14.93
C LEU A 111 -0.09 -28.27 13.92
N ILE A 112 0.21 -28.22 12.62
CA ILE A 112 -0.74 -28.57 11.57
C ILE A 112 -1.09 -30.07 11.66
N GLU A 113 -0.11 -30.95 11.87
CA GLU A 113 -0.32 -32.39 12.10
C GLU A 113 -1.21 -32.64 13.33
N HIS A 114 -1.00 -31.88 14.38
CA HIS A 114 -1.84 -31.98 15.59
C HIS A 114 -3.30 -31.54 15.33
N ILE A 115 -3.50 -30.47 14.55
CA ILE A 115 -4.84 -29.93 14.24
C ILE A 115 -5.59 -30.85 13.28
N PHE A 116 -4.94 -31.29 12.21
CA PHE A 116 -5.60 -32.04 11.13
C PHE A 116 -5.48 -33.55 11.25
N GLY A 117 -4.56 -34.07 12.09
CA GLY A 117 -4.37 -35.51 12.32
C GLY A 117 -4.19 -36.28 11.00
N GLU A 118 -5.04 -37.28 10.77
CA GLU A 118 -5.02 -38.09 9.56
C GLU A 118 -5.29 -37.29 8.27
N GLN A 119 -5.91 -36.14 8.39
CA GLN A 119 -6.21 -35.24 7.26
C GLN A 119 -5.11 -34.20 7.01
N TYR A 120 -3.89 -34.41 7.54
CA TYR A 120 -2.78 -33.45 7.39
C TYR A 120 -2.57 -32.96 5.97
N LYS A 121 -2.57 -33.87 4.98
CA LYS A 121 -2.38 -33.51 3.58
C LYS A 121 -3.47 -32.56 3.09
N LEU A 122 -4.73 -32.84 3.41
CA LEU A 122 -5.85 -31.97 3.07
C LEU A 122 -5.73 -30.61 3.76
N GLY A 123 -5.26 -30.60 5.01
CA GLY A 123 -4.97 -29.37 5.76
C GLY A 123 -3.90 -28.51 5.09
N MET A 124 -2.82 -29.11 4.61
CA MET A 124 -1.77 -28.40 3.87
C MET A 124 -2.27 -27.84 2.53
N ASP A 125 -3.02 -28.64 1.78
CA ASP A 125 -3.64 -28.19 0.51
C ASP A 125 -4.60 -27.02 0.77
N TYR A 126 -5.38 -27.06 1.84
CA TYR A 126 -6.27 -25.97 2.23
C TYR A 126 -5.52 -24.69 2.60
N LEU A 127 -4.44 -24.78 3.37
CA LEU A 127 -3.60 -23.63 3.72
C LEU A 127 -2.93 -23.02 2.49
N GLN A 128 -2.50 -23.87 1.56
CA GLN A 128 -1.96 -23.41 0.27
C GLN A 128 -3.02 -22.67 -0.55
N LEU A 129 -4.24 -23.19 -0.61
CA LEU A 129 -5.35 -22.50 -1.30
C LEU A 129 -5.69 -21.16 -0.64
N LEU A 130 -5.70 -21.11 0.69
CA LEU A 130 -5.89 -19.84 1.42
C LEU A 130 -4.82 -18.80 1.06
N TYR A 131 -3.57 -19.22 0.95
CA TYR A 131 -2.47 -18.34 0.58
C TYR A 131 -2.58 -17.83 -0.87
N LEU A 132 -2.94 -18.72 -1.81
CA LEU A 132 -3.04 -18.39 -3.22
C LEU A 132 -4.33 -17.65 -3.60
N CYS A 133 -5.43 -17.94 -2.91
CA CYS A 133 -6.78 -17.48 -3.24
C CYS A 133 -7.42 -16.66 -2.12
N LEU A 134 -6.88 -15.50 -1.79
CA LEU A 134 -7.47 -14.57 -0.83
C LEU A 134 -8.85 -14.05 -1.22
N LEU A 135 -9.24 -14.19 -2.49
CA LEU A 135 -10.54 -13.78 -3.02
C LEU A 135 -11.73 -14.46 -2.32
N TYR A 136 -11.54 -15.67 -1.80
CA TYR A 136 -12.59 -16.45 -1.16
C TYR A 136 -12.69 -16.25 0.36
N THR A 137 -11.74 -15.55 0.96
CA THR A 137 -11.68 -15.36 2.42
C THR A 137 -12.09 -13.97 2.88
N SER A 138 -12.34 -13.05 1.94
CA SER A 138 -12.85 -11.73 2.26
C SER A 138 -14.36 -11.81 2.49
N PRO A 139 -14.89 -11.49 3.69
CA PRO A 139 -16.32 -11.38 3.89
C PRO A 139 -16.87 -10.27 3.02
N SER A 140 -17.88 -10.58 2.25
CA SER A 140 -18.67 -9.64 1.44
C SER A 140 -19.47 -8.69 2.35
#